data_75092805f6293429321a8c57f82ba019
#
_entry.id   75092805f6293429321a8c57f82ba019
#
_cell.length_a   1.000
_cell.length_b   1.000
_cell.length_c   1.000
_cell.angle_alpha   90.00
_cell.angle_beta   90.00
_cell.angle_gamma   90.00
#
_symmetry.space_group_name_H-M   'P 1'
#
loop_
_entity.id
_entity.type
_entity.pdbx_description
1 polymer ?
#
loop_
_entity_poly.entity_id
_entity_poly.type
_entity_poly.pdbx_seq_one_letter_code
_entity_poly.pdbx_strand_id
1 'polypeptide(L)'
;MQIQVSNLNKSYFDGEGRKLHILRGLNFEAKSASTVAIVGASGTGKSTFLHTIGTLESIDEGQLCLDGRDLTNLTRDQAAQFRNEKIGFIFQFHQLLQDFTALENVMIPQLIQGENAEVIRKNALDLLGKVGLSERAGHKPTQLSGGEQQRVAIARALVNRPRVVLADEPTGNLDEETGDQVMEILLRLNLENETTLIMITHNNSLASVMQYQHRMENGKLHLLTND
;
A
#
# COMPACT_ATOMS: atom_id res chain seq x y z
N MET A 1 0.19 -10.85 11.61
CA MET A 1 -1.16 -10.39 11.17
C MET A 1 -1.56 -11.15 9.94
N GLN A 2 -2.74 -11.73 9.94
CA GLN A 2 -3.27 -12.48 8.82
C GLN A 2 -4.40 -11.68 8.17
N ILE A 3 -4.35 -11.53 6.85
CA ILE A 3 -5.42 -10.91 6.07
C ILE A 3 -6.29 -12.04 5.53
N GLN A 4 -7.58 -11.97 5.78
CA GLN A 4 -8.55 -12.92 5.26
C GLN A 4 -9.70 -12.18 4.60
N VAL A 5 -9.97 -12.55 3.36
CA VAL A 5 -11.06 -12.01 2.55
C VAL A 5 -11.92 -13.17 2.08
N SER A 6 -13.22 -13.11 2.35
CA SER A 6 -14.15 -14.17 2.00
C SER A 6 -15.33 -13.60 1.21
N ASN A 7 -15.56 -14.17 0.03
CA ASN A 7 -16.70 -13.87 -0.85
C ASN A 7 -16.87 -12.36 -1.12
N LEU A 8 -15.77 -11.64 -1.30
CA LEU A 8 -15.78 -10.18 -1.47
C LEU A 8 -16.39 -9.77 -2.80
N ASN A 9 -17.41 -8.92 -2.75
CA ASN A 9 -18.06 -8.33 -3.90
C ASN A 9 -17.95 -6.81 -3.85
N LYS A 10 -17.64 -6.19 -5.00
CA LYS A 10 -17.60 -4.75 -5.17
C LYS A 10 -18.09 -4.35 -6.55
N SER A 11 -18.95 -3.35 -6.58
CA SER A 11 -19.54 -2.83 -7.80
C SER A 11 -19.52 -1.30 -7.81
N TYR A 12 -19.54 -0.74 -9.01
CA TYR A 12 -19.72 0.68 -9.25
C TYR A 12 -20.88 0.90 -10.21
N PHE A 13 -21.37 2.12 -10.30
CA PHE A 13 -22.32 2.52 -11.31
C PHE A 13 -21.61 3.39 -12.35
N ASP A 14 -21.81 3.10 -13.63
CA ASP A 14 -21.32 3.96 -14.71
C ASP A 14 -22.16 5.22 -14.85
N GLY A 15 -21.75 6.11 -15.78
CA GLY A 15 -22.48 7.37 -16.05
C GLY A 15 -23.89 7.19 -16.59
N GLU A 16 -24.26 5.98 -17.02
CA GLU A 16 -25.59 5.60 -17.51
C GLU A 16 -26.41 4.83 -16.45
N GLY A 17 -25.88 4.67 -15.23
CA GLY A 17 -26.53 3.98 -14.12
C GLY A 17 -26.45 2.44 -14.19
N ARG A 18 -25.63 1.86 -15.07
CA ARG A 18 -25.45 0.42 -15.16
C ARG A 18 -24.46 -0.02 -14.07
N LYS A 19 -24.80 -1.12 -13.37
CA LYS A 19 -23.98 -1.72 -12.33
C LYS A 19 -22.83 -2.52 -12.95
N LEU A 20 -21.60 -2.09 -12.67
CA LEU A 20 -20.36 -2.75 -13.09
C LEU A 20 -19.81 -3.56 -11.93
N HIS A 21 -19.89 -4.88 -12.00
CA HIS A 21 -19.34 -5.79 -11.01
C HIS A 21 -17.82 -5.94 -11.22
N ILE A 22 -17.02 -5.38 -10.34
CA ILE A 22 -15.56 -5.39 -10.43
C ILE A 22 -14.96 -6.58 -9.67
N LEU A 23 -15.33 -6.78 -8.39
CA LEU A 23 -14.94 -7.95 -7.61
C LEU A 23 -16.12 -8.88 -7.48
N ARG A 24 -15.90 -10.19 -7.66
CA ARG A 24 -16.97 -11.17 -7.86
C ARG A 24 -16.78 -12.40 -6.99
N GLY A 25 -17.16 -12.33 -5.71
CA GLY A 25 -16.99 -13.43 -4.76
C GLY A 25 -15.51 -13.77 -4.55
N LEU A 26 -14.65 -12.74 -4.47
CA LEU A 26 -13.21 -12.90 -4.37
C LEU A 26 -12.81 -13.43 -2.99
N ASN A 27 -11.95 -14.45 -2.97
CA ASN A 27 -11.33 -14.96 -1.76
C ASN A 27 -9.82 -14.71 -1.81
N PHE A 28 -9.25 -14.36 -0.67
CA PHE A 28 -7.82 -14.10 -0.55
C PHE A 28 -7.35 -14.28 0.88
N GLU A 29 -6.13 -14.77 1.02
CA GLU A 29 -5.46 -14.88 2.31
C GLU A 29 -3.98 -14.50 2.17
N ALA A 30 -3.49 -13.70 3.12
CA ALA A 30 -2.06 -13.40 3.23
C ALA A 30 -1.58 -13.65 4.66
N LYS A 31 -0.45 -14.36 4.78
CA LYS A 31 0.20 -14.63 6.06
C LYS A 31 0.92 -13.39 6.60
N SER A 32 1.13 -13.36 7.91
CA SER A 32 1.99 -12.35 8.56
C SER A 32 3.37 -12.32 7.95
N ALA A 33 3.91 -11.11 7.83
CA ALA A 33 5.28 -10.85 7.36
C ALA A 33 5.59 -11.50 5.99
N SER A 34 4.56 -11.75 5.19
CA SER A 34 4.72 -12.26 3.83
C SER A 34 4.73 -11.14 2.79
N THR A 35 5.30 -11.44 1.62
CA THR A 35 5.25 -10.57 0.46
C THR A 35 4.38 -11.21 -0.63
N VAL A 36 3.41 -10.46 -1.15
CA VAL A 36 2.43 -10.92 -2.11
C VAL A 36 2.41 -9.99 -3.31
N ALA A 37 2.60 -10.52 -4.52
CA ALA A 37 2.38 -9.80 -5.76
C ALA A 37 1.01 -10.13 -6.33
N ILE A 38 0.31 -9.11 -6.83
CA ILE A 38 -0.94 -9.25 -7.60
C ILE A 38 -0.68 -8.73 -9.01
N VAL A 39 -0.74 -9.63 -9.98
CA VAL A 39 -0.56 -9.33 -11.39
C VAL A 39 -1.87 -9.49 -12.15
N GLY A 40 -1.95 -8.95 -13.35
CA GLY A 40 -3.12 -9.07 -14.24
C GLY A 40 -3.27 -7.87 -15.15
N ALA A 41 -4.11 -7.99 -16.17
CA ALA A 41 -4.36 -6.93 -17.14
C ALA A 41 -4.93 -5.65 -16.48
N SER A 42 -4.81 -4.51 -17.15
CA SER A 42 -5.44 -3.26 -16.69
C SER A 42 -6.98 -3.44 -16.64
N GLY A 43 -7.63 -2.81 -15.67
CA GLY A 43 -9.09 -2.86 -15.50
C GLY A 43 -9.65 -4.14 -14.90
N THR A 44 -8.82 -5.13 -14.49
CA THR A 44 -9.30 -6.39 -13.89
C THR A 44 -9.77 -6.28 -12.43
N GLY A 45 -9.60 -5.11 -11.79
CA GLY A 45 -10.04 -4.85 -10.41
C GLY A 45 -8.93 -4.86 -9.36
N LYS A 46 -7.64 -4.88 -9.76
CA LYS A 46 -6.50 -4.93 -8.83
C LYS A 46 -6.49 -3.76 -7.84
N SER A 47 -6.53 -2.51 -8.33
CA SER A 47 -6.53 -1.32 -7.47
C SER A 47 -7.82 -1.26 -6.63
N THR A 48 -8.98 -1.64 -7.18
CA THR A 48 -10.23 -1.77 -6.41
C THR A 48 -10.06 -2.74 -5.24
N PHE A 49 -9.45 -3.90 -5.48
CA PHE A 49 -9.16 -4.87 -4.42
C PHE A 49 -8.23 -4.28 -3.36
N LEU A 50 -7.12 -3.65 -3.78
CA LEU A 50 -6.17 -3.02 -2.86
C LEU A 50 -6.83 -1.93 -2.00
N HIS A 51 -7.64 -1.06 -2.62
CA HIS A 51 -8.38 0.00 -1.92
C HIS A 51 -9.41 -0.57 -0.96
N THR A 52 -10.07 -1.67 -1.32
CA THR A 52 -11.07 -2.31 -0.48
C THR A 52 -10.42 -2.95 0.75
N ILE A 53 -9.36 -3.75 0.59
CA ILE A 53 -8.65 -4.34 1.74
C ILE A 53 -7.95 -3.28 2.59
N GLY A 54 -7.58 -2.16 1.98
CA GLY A 54 -7.06 -0.97 2.63
C GLY A 54 -8.11 -0.10 3.32
N THR A 55 -9.38 -0.49 3.30
CA THR A 55 -10.50 0.26 3.88
C THR A 55 -10.67 1.69 3.32
N LEU A 56 -10.11 1.97 2.12
CA LEU A 56 -10.36 3.21 1.38
C LEU A 56 -11.75 3.19 0.74
N GLU A 57 -12.22 2.00 0.40
CA GLU A 57 -13.54 1.75 -0.15
C GLU A 57 -14.33 0.74 0.68
N SER A 58 -15.63 0.92 0.74
CA SER A 58 -16.54 -0.01 1.42
C SER A 58 -16.69 -1.31 0.63
N ILE A 59 -17.01 -2.37 1.32
CA ILE A 59 -17.40 -3.67 0.78
C ILE A 59 -18.91 -3.62 0.48
N ASP A 60 -19.33 -4.20 -0.65
CA ASP A 60 -20.78 -4.37 -0.93
C ASP A 60 -21.30 -5.63 -0.24
N GLU A 61 -20.55 -6.75 -0.36
CA GLU A 61 -20.86 -8.05 0.26
C GLU A 61 -19.58 -8.81 0.55
N GLY A 62 -19.62 -9.75 1.49
CA GLY A 62 -18.48 -10.57 1.91
C GLY A 62 -17.91 -10.13 3.23
N GLN A 63 -16.72 -10.62 3.55
CA GLN A 63 -16.03 -10.33 4.80
C GLN A 63 -14.56 -9.96 4.56
N LEU A 64 -14.07 -9.03 5.36
CA LEU A 64 -12.66 -8.66 5.46
C LEU A 64 -12.24 -8.70 6.92
N CYS A 65 -11.27 -9.56 7.22
CA CYS A 65 -10.67 -9.65 8.56
C CYS A 65 -9.17 -9.38 8.51
N LEU A 66 -8.67 -8.60 9.46
CA LEU A 66 -7.25 -8.42 9.72
C LEU A 66 -6.96 -8.79 11.18
N ASP A 67 -6.09 -9.76 11.41
CA ASP A 67 -5.76 -10.31 12.75
C ASP A 67 -7.00 -10.69 13.58
N GLY A 68 -7.99 -11.30 12.95
CA GLY A 68 -9.24 -11.67 13.60
C GLY A 68 -10.18 -10.49 13.87
N ARG A 69 -9.80 -9.25 13.54
CA ARG A 69 -10.71 -8.10 13.60
C ARG A 69 -11.49 -7.99 12.31
N ASP A 70 -12.80 -8.03 12.41
CA ASP A 70 -13.69 -7.78 11.29
C ASP A 70 -13.69 -6.29 10.92
N LEU A 71 -13.40 -6.00 9.65
CA LEU A 71 -13.37 -4.66 9.09
C LEU A 71 -14.53 -4.38 8.14
N THR A 72 -15.44 -5.32 7.97
CA THR A 72 -16.51 -5.28 6.97
C THR A 72 -17.44 -4.07 7.15
N ASN A 73 -17.77 -3.74 8.41
CA ASN A 73 -18.78 -2.73 8.76
C ASN A 73 -18.23 -1.56 9.58
N LEU A 74 -16.99 -1.16 9.34
CA LEU A 74 -16.41 -0.01 10.03
C LEU A 74 -17.12 1.30 9.62
N THR A 75 -17.35 2.17 10.59
CA THR A 75 -17.69 3.57 10.27
C THR A 75 -16.51 4.26 9.57
N ARG A 76 -16.77 5.40 8.91
CA ARG A 76 -15.69 6.17 8.24
C ARG A 76 -14.56 6.53 9.20
N ASP A 77 -14.88 6.95 10.41
CA ASP A 77 -13.89 7.33 11.42
C ASP A 77 -13.09 6.12 11.93
N GLN A 78 -13.76 4.99 12.18
CA GLN A 78 -13.10 3.75 12.55
C GLN A 78 -12.18 3.23 11.45
N ALA A 79 -12.61 3.30 10.18
CA ALA A 79 -11.78 2.93 9.04
C ALA A 79 -10.57 3.87 8.88
N ALA A 80 -10.76 5.20 9.07
CA ALA A 80 -9.67 6.17 9.02
C ALA A 80 -8.63 5.94 10.13
N GLN A 81 -9.09 5.72 11.35
CA GLN A 81 -8.22 5.39 12.49
C GLN A 81 -7.46 4.10 12.23
N PHE A 82 -8.15 3.04 11.80
CA PHE A 82 -7.53 1.75 11.51
C PHE A 82 -6.47 1.85 10.41
N ARG A 83 -6.76 2.57 9.32
CA ARG A 83 -5.78 2.83 8.26
C ARG A 83 -4.53 3.52 8.80
N ASN A 84 -4.73 4.61 9.53
CA ASN A 84 -3.61 5.37 10.09
C ASN A 84 -2.71 4.51 11.00
N GLU A 85 -3.30 3.64 11.81
CA GLU A 85 -2.55 2.81 12.77
C GLU A 85 -1.92 1.56 12.16
N LYS A 86 -2.58 0.92 11.19
CA LYS A 86 -2.26 -0.47 10.79
C LYS A 86 -1.86 -0.63 9.34
N ILE A 87 -2.14 0.35 8.47
CA ILE A 87 -1.94 0.24 7.03
C ILE A 87 -1.05 1.38 6.52
N GLY A 88 0.01 1.03 5.79
CA GLY A 88 0.79 1.96 4.99
C GLY A 88 0.39 1.87 3.53
N PHE A 89 0.23 3.02 2.86
CA PHE A 89 -0.06 3.06 1.43
C PHE A 89 1.09 3.66 0.65
N ILE A 90 1.43 2.99 -0.46
CA ILE A 90 2.37 3.46 -1.47
C ILE A 90 1.64 3.46 -2.81
N PHE A 91 1.57 4.62 -3.46
CA PHE A 91 0.87 4.80 -4.73
C PHE A 91 1.85 5.06 -5.88
N GLN A 92 1.43 4.75 -7.09
CA GLN A 92 2.20 4.99 -8.31
C GLN A 92 2.58 6.48 -8.48
N PHE A 93 1.68 7.41 -8.15
CA PHE A 93 1.90 8.86 -8.23
C PHE A 93 2.28 9.47 -6.86
N HIS A 94 3.01 8.77 -6.01
CA HIS A 94 3.58 9.20 -4.72
C HIS A 94 2.58 9.89 -3.75
N GLN A 95 1.66 10.71 -4.25
CA GLN A 95 0.65 11.49 -3.52
C GLN A 95 1.24 12.27 -2.33
N LEU A 96 2.37 12.93 -2.56
CA LEU A 96 2.98 13.83 -1.58
C LEU A 96 2.24 15.17 -1.58
N LEU A 97 2.09 15.75 -0.40
CA LEU A 97 1.57 17.10 -0.23
C LEU A 97 2.63 18.10 -0.71
N GLN A 98 2.31 18.85 -1.77
CA GLN A 98 3.27 19.66 -2.50
C GLN A 98 3.80 20.86 -1.71
N ASP A 99 3.00 21.37 -0.76
CA ASP A 99 3.40 22.51 0.08
C ASP A 99 4.27 22.10 1.27
N PHE A 100 4.37 20.82 1.56
CA PHE A 100 5.12 20.25 2.69
C PHE A 100 6.46 19.69 2.22
N THR A 101 7.48 19.81 3.07
CA THR A 101 8.80 19.20 2.86
C THR A 101 8.73 17.67 2.92
N ALA A 102 9.81 16.99 2.52
CA ALA A 102 9.93 15.54 2.68
C ALA A 102 9.73 15.10 4.14
N LEU A 103 10.35 15.81 5.07
CA LEU A 103 10.21 15.56 6.50
C LEU A 103 8.75 15.69 6.96
N GLU A 104 8.10 16.79 6.62
CA GLU A 104 6.71 17.05 7.01
C GLU A 104 5.76 16.01 6.41
N ASN A 105 5.94 15.62 5.13
CA ASN A 105 5.17 14.54 4.53
C ASN A 105 5.28 13.22 5.33
N VAL A 106 6.48 12.86 5.79
CA VAL A 106 6.69 11.66 6.60
C VAL A 106 6.10 11.81 8.01
N MET A 107 6.08 13.01 8.57
CA MET A 107 5.55 13.28 9.91
C MET A 107 4.01 13.18 10.00
N ILE A 108 3.29 13.49 8.92
CA ILE A 108 1.83 13.61 8.91
C ILE A 108 1.08 12.44 9.57
N PRO A 109 1.37 11.15 9.28
CA PRO A 109 0.63 10.05 9.89
C PRO A 109 0.73 10.00 11.41
N GLN A 110 1.88 10.36 11.99
CA GLN A 110 2.07 10.42 13.45
C GLN A 110 1.46 11.69 14.07
N LEU A 111 1.46 12.80 13.34
CA LEU A 111 0.76 14.02 13.77
C LEU A 111 -0.75 13.77 13.93
N ILE A 112 -1.35 13.00 13.03
CA ILE A 112 -2.78 12.60 13.11
C ILE A 112 -3.04 11.76 14.36
N GLN A 113 -2.08 10.98 14.85
CA GLN A 113 -2.20 10.20 16.09
C GLN A 113 -2.05 11.05 17.36
N GLY A 114 -1.59 12.29 17.24
CA GLY A 114 -1.40 13.19 18.37
C GLY A 114 -0.13 12.90 19.21
N GLU A 115 0.85 12.22 18.61
CA GLU A 115 2.14 11.95 19.24
C GLU A 115 2.94 13.23 19.52
N ASN A 116 3.95 13.13 20.38
CA ASN A 116 4.84 14.26 20.70
C ASN A 116 5.67 14.70 19.50
N ALA A 117 5.69 16.00 19.19
CA ALA A 117 6.34 16.56 18.00
C ALA A 117 7.84 16.25 17.88
N GLU A 118 8.59 16.19 18.99
CA GLU A 118 10.01 15.83 18.97
C GLU A 118 10.23 14.36 18.62
N VAL A 119 9.36 13.47 19.14
CA VAL A 119 9.38 12.03 18.84
C VAL A 119 9.04 11.81 17.37
N ILE A 120 8.00 12.47 16.87
CA ILE A 120 7.58 12.41 15.47
C ILE A 120 8.72 12.82 14.54
N ARG A 121 9.33 13.98 14.84
CA ARG A 121 10.44 14.49 14.03
C ARG A 121 11.63 13.53 14.01
N LYS A 122 11.98 12.96 15.14
CA LYS A 122 13.07 11.97 15.24
C LYS A 122 12.77 10.74 14.40
N ASN A 123 11.57 10.14 14.54
CA ASN A 123 11.16 8.96 13.79
C ASN A 123 11.17 9.21 12.28
N ALA A 124 10.69 10.38 11.86
CA ALA A 124 10.65 10.75 10.44
C ALA A 124 12.06 10.93 9.86
N LEU A 125 12.98 11.57 10.60
CA LEU A 125 14.39 11.73 10.20
C LEU A 125 15.10 10.39 10.12
N ASP A 126 14.89 9.49 11.09
CA ASP A 126 15.46 8.14 11.07
C ASP A 126 15.01 7.37 9.82
N LEU A 127 13.72 7.45 9.45
CA LEU A 127 13.21 6.80 8.24
C LEU A 127 13.74 7.44 6.96
N LEU A 128 13.82 8.78 6.90
CA LEU A 128 14.43 9.46 5.76
C LEU A 128 15.89 9.03 5.59
N GLY A 129 16.63 8.85 6.69
CA GLY A 129 17.97 8.27 6.66
C GLY A 129 18.00 6.85 6.08
N LYS A 130 17.09 5.98 6.51
CA LYS A 130 16.98 4.60 6.01
C LYS A 130 16.68 4.52 4.51
N VAL A 131 15.96 5.50 3.95
CA VAL A 131 15.70 5.57 2.51
C VAL A 131 16.73 6.44 1.75
N GLY A 132 17.82 6.86 2.41
CA GLY A 132 18.92 7.62 1.78
C GLY A 132 18.60 9.08 1.48
N LEU A 133 17.71 9.71 2.28
CA LEU A 133 17.24 11.09 2.05
C LEU A 133 17.50 12.05 3.22
N SER A 134 18.51 11.79 4.06
CA SER A 134 18.85 12.68 5.19
C SER A 134 19.04 14.13 4.76
N GLU A 135 19.82 14.34 3.70
CA GLU A 135 20.14 15.68 3.16
C GLU A 135 18.97 16.32 2.38
N ARG A 136 17.92 15.55 2.13
CA ARG A 136 16.72 15.98 1.39
C ARG A 136 15.53 16.28 2.29
N ALA A 137 15.67 16.14 3.61
CA ALA A 137 14.58 16.29 4.57
C ALA A 137 13.82 17.63 4.46
N GLY A 138 14.53 18.73 4.17
CA GLY A 138 13.95 20.07 3.99
C GLY A 138 13.44 20.37 2.58
N HIS A 139 13.59 19.46 1.60
CA HIS A 139 13.17 19.72 0.22
C HIS A 139 11.67 19.46 0.05
N LYS A 140 11.02 20.28 -0.78
CA LYS A 140 9.63 20.04 -1.23
C LYS A 140 9.59 19.03 -2.37
N PRO A 141 8.45 18.36 -2.63
CA PRO A 141 8.32 17.38 -3.71
C PRO A 141 8.81 17.89 -5.07
N THR A 142 8.55 19.14 -5.41
CA THR A 142 9.01 19.77 -6.66
C THR A 142 10.54 19.88 -6.81
N GLN A 143 11.28 19.70 -5.72
CA GLN A 143 12.75 19.74 -5.68
C GLN A 143 13.38 18.35 -5.64
N LEU A 144 12.55 17.28 -5.68
CA LEU A 144 12.94 15.89 -5.59
C LEU A 144 12.72 15.18 -6.93
N SER A 145 13.65 14.28 -7.29
CA SER A 145 13.43 13.36 -8.42
C SER A 145 12.26 12.41 -8.15
N GLY A 146 11.73 11.74 -9.19
CA GLY A 146 10.66 10.76 -9.03
C GLY A 146 11.01 9.63 -8.05
N GLY A 147 12.23 9.10 -8.14
CA GLY A 147 12.70 8.07 -7.20
C GLY A 147 12.86 8.59 -5.77
N GLU A 148 13.32 9.85 -5.59
CA GLU A 148 13.37 10.48 -4.27
C GLU A 148 11.96 10.68 -3.68
N GLN A 149 11.00 11.13 -4.50
CA GLN A 149 9.60 11.27 -4.08
C GLN A 149 9.00 9.91 -3.65
N GLN A 150 9.31 8.84 -4.40
CA GLN A 150 8.84 7.50 -4.05
C GLN A 150 9.46 7.01 -2.75
N ARG A 151 10.74 7.28 -2.51
CA ARG A 151 11.39 6.97 -1.22
C ARG A 151 10.78 7.75 -0.05
N VAL A 152 10.38 9.01 -0.24
CA VAL A 152 9.60 9.76 0.76
C VAL A 152 8.24 9.10 1.01
N ALA A 153 7.54 8.66 -0.04
CA ALA A 153 6.25 7.97 0.10
C ALA A 153 6.39 6.63 0.85
N ILE A 154 7.48 5.89 0.63
CA ILE A 154 7.81 4.67 1.40
C ILE A 154 8.04 5.00 2.87
N ALA A 155 8.86 6.02 3.18
CA ALA A 155 9.10 6.44 4.55
C ALA A 155 7.79 6.88 5.25
N ARG A 156 6.93 7.65 4.56
CA ARG A 156 5.61 8.04 5.06
C ARG A 156 4.71 6.84 5.35
N ALA A 157 4.72 5.84 4.47
CA ALA A 157 3.91 4.64 4.66
C ALA A 157 4.34 3.81 5.88
N LEU A 158 5.63 3.85 6.25
CA LEU A 158 6.22 3.03 7.31
C LEU A 158 6.32 3.74 8.68
N VAL A 159 6.10 5.07 8.75
CA VAL A 159 6.39 5.85 9.98
C VAL A 159 5.56 5.41 11.18
N ASN A 160 4.34 4.95 10.99
CA ASN A 160 3.48 4.40 12.05
C ASN A 160 3.75 2.91 12.34
N ARG A 161 4.80 2.31 11.75
CA ARG A 161 5.10 0.88 11.87
C ARG A 161 3.87 0.02 11.57
N PRO A 162 3.30 0.16 10.37
CA PRO A 162 2.07 -0.54 10.00
C PRO A 162 2.29 -2.05 10.00
N ARG A 163 1.21 -2.80 10.11
CA ARG A 163 1.24 -4.27 9.98
C ARG A 163 1.16 -4.71 8.53
N VAL A 164 0.57 -3.86 7.70
CA VAL A 164 0.40 -4.12 6.26
C VAL A 164 0.84 -2.89 5.47
N VAL A 165 1.60 -3.12 4.41
CA VAL A 165 1.86 -2.14 3.37
C VAL A 165 1.16 -2.58 2.09
N LEU A 166 0.38 -1.67 1.54
CA LEU A 166 -0.35 -1.83 0.28
C LEU A 166 0.30 -0.92 -0.77
N ALA A 167 0.87 -1.52 -1.81
CA ALA A 167 1.59 -0.81 -2.85
C ALA A 167 0.89 -0.98 -4.21
N ASP A 168 0.43 0.11 -4.80
CA ASP A 168 -0.18 0.13 -6.13
C ASP A 168 0.84 0.64 -7.13
N GLU A 169 1.44 -0.26 -7.90
CA GLU A 169 2.46 -0.01 -8.91
C GLU A 169 3.59 0.95 -8.44
N PRO A 170 4.30 0.63 -7.35
CA PRO A 170 5.20 1.57 -6.66
C PRO A 170 6.38 2.05 -7.51
N THR A 171 6.66 1.44 -8.64
CA THR A 171 7.75 1.81 -9.55
C THR A 171 7.26 2.12 -10.97
N GLY A 172 5.95 2.15 -11.19
CA GLY A 172 5.35 2.25 -12.52
C GLY A 172 5.67 3.55 -13.28
N ASN A 173 6.14 4.60 -12.60
CA ASN A 173 6.52 5.90 -13.18
C ASN A 173 8.04 6.16 -13.14
N LEU A 174 8.84 5.14 -12.83
CA LEU A 174 10.29 5.26 -12.70
C LEU A 174 10.97 4.51 -13.86
N ASP A 175 12.18 4.92 -14.19
CA ASP A 175 13.05 4.11 -15.02
C ASP A 175 13.45 2.82 -14.28
N GLU A 176 13.92 1.82 -15.01
CA GLU A 176 14.19 0.48 -14.50
C GLU A 176 15.22 0.50 -13.36
N GLU A 177 16.33 1.22 -13.52
CA GLU A 177 17.41 1.30 -12.52
C GLU A 177 16.92 1.95 -11.21
N THR A 178 16.23 3.08 -11.33
CA THR A 178 15.64 3.78 -10.18
C THR A 178 14.54 2.92 -9.53
N GLY A 179 13.73 2.23 -10.33
CA GLY A 179 12.70 1.32 -9.87
C GLY A 179 13.26 0.17 -9.03
N ASP A 180 14.34 -0.45 -9.48
CA ASP A 180 15.02 -1.55 -8.77
C ASP A 180 15.58 -1.08 -7.42
N GLN A 181 16.23 0.09 -7.38
CA GLN A 181 16.73 0.68 -6.13
C GLN A 181 15.60 0.96 -5.13
N VAL A 182 14.48 1.49 -5.59
CA VAL A 182 13.29 1.75 -4.77
C VAL A 182 12.71 0.45 -4.22
N MET A 183 12.63 -0.59 -5.04
CA MET A 183 12.12 -1.90 -4.62
C MET A 183 13.04 -2.58 -3.62
N GLU A 184 14.35 -2.52 -3.81
CA GLU A 184 15.33 -3.04 -2.84
C GLU A 184 15.12 -2.40 -1.45
N ILE A 185 14.97 -1.06 -1.40
CA ILE A 185 14.70 -0.34 -0.16
C ILE A 185 13.37 -0.78 0.46
N LEU A 186 12.31 -0.89 -0.34
CA LEU A 186 10.99 -1.30 0.14
C LEU A 186 11.02 -2.72 0.73
N LEU A 187 11.62 -3.68 0.03
CA LEU A 187 11.72 -5.07 0.48
C LEU A 187 12.58 -5.21 1.73
N ARG A 188 13.71 -4.51 1.79
CA ARG A 188 14.57 -4.48 2.97
C ARG A 188 13.82 -3.94 4.20
N LEU A 189 13.17 -2.77 4.07
CA LEU A 189 12.43 -2.16 5.17
C LEU A 189 11.21 -2.99 5.57
N ASN A 190 10.56 -3.68 4.62
CA ASN A 190 9.47 -4.61 4.90
C ASN A 190 9.95 -5.79 5.76
N LEU A 191 11.09 -6.37 5.43
CA LEU A 191 11.70 -7.47 6.18
C LEU A 191 12.12 -7.01 7.59
N GLU A 192 12.80 -5.86 7.71
CA GLU A 192 13.24 -5.31 9.00
C GLU A 192 12.08 -5.04 9.97
N ASN A 193 10.90 -4.67 9.45
CA ASN A 193 9.73 -4.34 10.26
C ASN A 193 8.73 -5.51 10.40
N GLU A 194 9.02 -6.68 9.84
CA GLU A 194 8.13 -7.85 9.80
C GLU A 194 6.72 -7.50 9.28
N THR A 195 6.65 -6.63 8.26
CA THR A 195 5.40 -6.11 7.70
C THR A 195 4.89 -7.04 6.59
N THR A 196 3.59 -7.22 6.47
CA THR A 196 3.01 -7.89 5.30
C THR A 196 2.95 -6.90 4.14
N LEU A 197 3.57 -7.23 3.00
CA LEU A 197 3.54 -6.39 1.80
C LEU A 197 2.63 -7.02 0.75
N ILE A 198 1.62 -6.27 0.30
CA ILE A 198 0.80 -6.63 -0.86
C ILE A 198 1.04 -5.59 -1.94
N MET A 199 1.56 -6.03 -3.07
CA MET A 199 1.93 -5.15 -4.18
C MET A 199 1.18 -5.52 -5.45
N ILE A 200 0.59 -4.53 -6.09
CA ILE A 200 0.13 -4.64 -7.48
C ILE A 200 1.29 -4.24 -8.38
N THR A 201 1.55 -5.05 -9.40
CA THR A 201 2.53 -4.73 -10.42
C THR A 201 2.18 -5.40 -11.75
N HIS A 202 2.55 -4.75 -12.85
CA HIS A 202 2.56 -5.36 -14.18
C HIS A 202 3.97 -5.86 -14.58
N ASN A 203 4.98 -5.60 -13.73
CA ASN A 203 6.35 -6.06 -13.93
C ASN A 203 6.53 -7.47 -13.37
N ASN A 204 6.71 -8.45 -14.25
CA ASN A 204 6.88 -9.85 -13.89
C ASN A 204 8.17 -10.10 -13.10
N SER A 205 9.25 -9.37 -13.36
CA SER A 205 10.51 -9.49 -12.61
C SER A 205 10.31 -9.11 -11.15
N LEU A 206 9.58 -8.00 -10.89
CA LEU A 206 9.25 -7.60 -9.52
C LEU A 206 8.28 -8.57 -8.84
N ALA A 207 7.33 -9.14 -9.60
CA ALA A 207 6.43 -10.14 -9.05
C ALA A 207 7.17 -11.43 -8.66
N SER A 208 8.19 -11.83 -9.41
CA SER A 208 8.92 -13.09 -9.20
C SER A 208 9.75 -13.12 -7.91
N VAL A 209 10.14 -11.98 -7.35
CA VAL A 209 10.88 -11.90 -6.08
C VAL A 209 9.98 -11.94 -4.84
N MET A 210 8.65 -11.93 -5.03
CA MET A 210 7.68 -12.05 -3.95
C MET A 210 7.42 -13.50 -3.57
N GLN A 211 7.14 -13.75 -2.28
CA GLN A 211 6.88 -15.10 -1.75
C GLN A 211 5.64 -15.74 -2.36
N TYR A 212 4.59 -14.95 -2.62
CA TYR A 212 3.34 -15.41 -3.21
C TYR A 212 2.98 -14.53 -4.39
N GLN A 213 2.47 -15.16 -5.43
CA GLN A 213 1.98 -14.44 -6.61
C GLN A 213 0.53 -14.84 -6.89
N HIS A 214 -0.30 -13.84 -7.15
CA HIS A 214 -1.69 -14.05 -7.53
C HIS A 214 -1.97 -13.34 -8.85
N ARG A 215 -2.81 -13.98 -9.68
CA ARG A 215 -3.32 -13.35 -10.89
C ARG A 215 -4.76 -12.90 -10.68
N MET A 216 -5.03 -11.64 -10.99
CA MET A 216 -6.37 -11.09 -11.01
C MET A 216 -6.99 -11.31 -12.39
N GLU A 217 -8.07 -12.09 -12.44
CA GLU A 217 -8.84 -12.36 -13.65
C GLU A 217 -10.34 -12.33 -13.33
N ASN A 218 -11.13 -11.64 -14.15
CA ASN A 218 -12.60 -11.59 -14.03
C ASN A 218 -13.12 -11.27 -12.62
N GLY A 219 -12.39 -10.40 -11.87
CA GLY A 219 -12.74 -10.00 -10.50
C GLY A 219 -12.46 -11.04 -9.42
N LYS A 220 -11.61 -12.05 -9.71
CA LYS A 220 -11.15 -13.09 -8.78
C LYS A 220 -9.63 -13.16 -8.75
N LEU A 221 -9.08 -13.65 -7.63
CA LEU A 221 -7.66 -13.92 -7.46
C LEU A 221 -7.38 -15.42 -7.57
N HIS A 222 -6.37 -15.75 -8.35
CA HIS A 222 -5.87 -17.12 -8.51
C HIS A 222 -4.40 -17.16 -8.07
N LEU A 223 -4.08 -18.04 -7.11
CA LEU A 223 -2.70 -18.27 -6.70
C LEU A 223 -1.92 -18.84 -7.88
N LEU A 224 -0.79 -18.24 -8.22
CA LEU A 224 0.16 -18.79 -9.18
C LEU A 224 1.10 -19.72 -8.41
N THR A 225 1.03 -21.02 -8.68
CA THR A 225 2.03 -21.98 -8.21
C THR A 225 3.27 -21.82 -9.08
N ASN A 226 4.43 -21.63 -8.47
CA ASN A 226 5.68 -21.77 -9.19
C ASN A 226 5.83 -23.26 -9.53
N ASP A 227 5.63 -23.62 -10.81
CA ASP A 227 6.00 -24.94 -11.34
C ASP A 227 7.51 -25.09 -11.36
#